data_dce8464dc4e05e1fae112c915e805f0d
#
_entry.id   dce8464dc4e05e1fae112c915e805f0d
#
_cell.length_a   1.000
_cell.length_b   1.000
_cell.length_c   1.000
_cell.angle_alpha   90.00
_cell.angle_beta   90.00
_cell.angle_gamma   90.00
#
_symmetry.space_group_name_H-M   'P 1'
#
loop_
_entity.id
_entity.type
_entity.pdbx_description
1 polymer ?
#
loop_
_entity_poly.entity_id
_entity_poly.type
_entity_poly.pdbx_seq_one_letter_code
_entity_poly.pdbx_strand_id
1 'polypeptide(L)'
;GIRFHLARGSLTLGQKDGALPPDNVIEKEDDVLADTERLIKNFHNPAHGAMVRIVNAPSSLFSSADRMWIQSIGLARKYGVQSHTHMAEAPDEEQFILEKYGKRSVERAEQLGWVGPDVWYAHATMLDDNEKAIIKRTGTGICNCPSSNMYTAAKVCDVSPMLREGGF
;
A
#
# COMPACT_ATOMS: atom_id res chain seq x y z
N GLY A 1 26.45 -7.28 -5.55
CA GLY A 1 25.27 -6.43 -5.70
C GLY A 1 24.08 -6.94 -4.90
N ILE A 2 23.10 -6.09 -4.67
CA ILE A 2 21.85 -6.42 -3.99
C ILE A 2 20.68 -6.30 -4.99
N ARG A 3 19.72 -7.22 -4.93
CA ARG A 3 18.45 -7.08 -5.64
C ARG A 3 17.54 -6.15 -4.86
N PHE A 4 16.79 -5.33 -5.57
CA PHE A 4 15.84 -4.41 -4.92
C PHE A 4 14.57 -4.19 -5.76
N HIS A 5 13.51 -3.85 -5.07
CA HIS A 5 12.20 -3.49 -5.60
C HIS A 5 11.96 -2.03 -5.25
N LEU A 6 12.19 -1.13 -6.21
CA LEU A 6 12.10 0.30 -5.99
C LEU A 6 10.65 0.76 -6.03
N ALA A 7 10.22 1.37 -4.93
CA ALA A 7 8.91 1.97 -4.82
C ALA A 7 8.92 3.41 -5.38
N ARG A 8 7.98 3.73 -6.29
CA ARG A 8 7.60 5.11 -6.57
C ARG A 8 6.54 5.51 -5.54
N GLY A 9 7.00 5.99 -4.39
CA GLY A 9 6.13 6.54 -3.34
C GLY A 9 5.47 7.84 -3.77
N SER A 10 4.30 8.16 -3.22
CA SER A 10 3.60 9.42 -3.51
C SER A 10 2.61 9.79 -2.41
N LEU A 11 2.41 11.10 -2.25
CA LEU A 11 1.41 11.74 -1.40
C LEU A 11 0.68 12.75 -2.28
N THR A 12 -0.64 12.66 -2.43
CA THR A 12 -1.42 13.53 -3.32
C THR A 12 -2.53 14.30 -2.63
N LEU A 13 -2.75 14.05 -1.32
CA LEU A 13 -3.64 14.82 -0.45
C LEU A 13 -2.89 15.32 0.77
N GLY A 14 -3.04 16.62 1.08
CA GLY A 14 -2.44 17.29 2.21
C GLY A 14 -3.45 17.81 3.22
N GLN A 15 -2.96 18.55 4.20
CA GLN A 15 -3.79 19.14 5.27
C GLN A 15 -4.89 20.08 4.73
N LYS A 16 -4.61 20.83 3.68
CA LYS A 16 -5.62 21.66 2.97
C LYS A 16 -6.77 20.86 2.37
N ASP A 17 -6.54 19.57 2.08
CA ASP A 17 -7.52 18.65 1.52
C ASP A 17 -8.20 17.78 2.61
N GLY A 18 -7.93 18.08 3.89
CA GLY A 18 -8.43 17.33 5.04
C GLY A 18 -7.73 15.99 5.27
N ALA A 19 -6.50 15.83 4.73
CA ALA A 19 -5.64 14.69 4.96
C ALA A 19 -4.55 14.99 6.00
N LEU A 20 -3.71 14.00 6.34
CA LEU A 20 -2.70 14.15 7.39
C LEU A 20 -1.37 14.75 6.91
N PRO A 21 -0.87 14.46 5.68
CA PRO A 21 0.42 14.94 5.24
C PRO A 21 0.52 16.48 5.13
N PRO A 22 1.69 17.08 5.42
CA PRO A 22 1.93 18.49 5.17
C PRO A 22 1.77 18.86 3.69
N ASP A 23 1.23 20.04 3.39
CA ASP A 23 0.95 20.46 2.00
C ASP A 23 2.20 20.62 1.12
N ASN A 24 3.37 20.88 1.71
CA ASN A 24 4.61 21.08 0.98
C ASN A 24 5.25 19.79 0.42
N VAL A 25 4.71 18.62 0.76
CA VAL A 25 5.19 17.32 0.23
C VAL A 25 4.22 16.68 -0.77
N ILE A 26 3.15 17.40 -1.12
CA ILE A 26 2.09 16.88 -1.99
C ILE A 26 2.45 17.05 -3.46
N GLU A 27 2.27 15.98 -4.21
CA GLU A 27 2.46 15.92 -5.66
C GLU A 27 1.13 15.94 -6.42
N LYS A 28 1.16 16.31 -7.70
CA LYS A 28 -0.02 16.19 -8.57
C LYS A 28 -0.19 14.74 -9.03
N GLU A 29 -1.41 14.23 -8.97
CA GLU A 29 -1.72 12.85 -9.34
C GLU A 29 -1.25 12.48 -10.75
N ASP A 30 -1.49 13.35 -11.75
CA ASP A 30 -1.09 13.11 -13.14
C ASP A 30 0.44 13.03 -13.30
N ASP A 31 1.19 13.87 -12.58
CA ASP A 31 2.66 13.84 -12.59
C ASP A 31 3.18 12.52 -11.95
N VAL A 32 2.58 12.08 -10.85
CA VAL A 32 2.92 10.82 -10.19
C VAL A 32 2.65 9.63 -11.10
N LEU A 33 1.48 9.58 -11.75
CA LEU A 33 1.12 8.49 -12.65
C LEU A 33 2.04 8.44 -13.87
N ALA A 34 2.33 9.60 -14.49
CA ALA A 34 3.23 9.69 -15.62
C ALA A 34 4.66 9.28 -15.25
N ASP A 35 5.15 9.69 -14.08
CA ASP A 35 6.50 9.32 -13.63
C ASP A 35 6.57 7.82 -13.25
N THR A 36 5.54 7.28 -12.62
CA THR A 36 5.44 5.84 -12.35
C THR A 36 5.50 5.03 -13.64
N GLU A 37 4.73 5.41 -14.66
CA GLU A 37 4.76 4.76 -15.98
C GLU A 37 6.14 4.87 -16.64
N ARG A 38 6.77 6.03 -16.57
CA ARG A 38 8.13 6.27 -17.08
C ARG A 38 9.16 5.36 -16.42
N LEU A 39 9.12 5.24 -15.07
CA LEU A 39 10.01 4.38 -14.30
C LEU A 39 9.82 2.90 -14.65
N ILE A 40 8.58 2.46 -14.77
CA ILE A 40 8.27 1.08 -15.19
C ILE A 40 8.86 0.79 -16.57
N LYS A 41 8.59 1.65 -17.55
CA LYS A 41 9.07 1.44 -18.94
C LYS A 41 10.58 1.43 -19.06
N ASN A 42 11.28 2.22 -18.25
CA ASN A 42 12.73 2.39 -18.40
C ASN A 42 13.56 1.45 -17.52
N PHE A 43 13.03 0.97 -16.38
CA PHE A 43 13.85 0.30 -15.38
C PHE A 43 13.28 -1.03 -14.87
N HIS A 44 11.98 -1.29 -15.06
CA HIS A 44 11.41 -2.54 -14.57
C HIS A 44 11.89 -3.74 -15.40
N ASN A 45 12.45 -4.73 -14.72
CA ASN A 45 12.78 -6.01 -15.33
C ASN A 45 11.89 -7.10 -14.72
N PRO A 46 10.94 -7.68 -15.48
CA PRO A 46 10.01 -8.70 -14.98
C PRO A 46 10.66 -10.09 -14.77
N ALA A 47 11.88 -10.32 -15.26
CA ALA A 47 12.52 -11.63 -15.18
C ALA A 47 12.67 -12.11 -13.72
N HIS A 48 12.52 -13.42 -13.52
CA HIS A 48 12.75 -14.02 -12.21
C HIS A 48 14.19 -13.73 -11.75
N GLY A 49 14.36 -13.25 -10.50
CA GLY A 49 15.66 -12.91 -9.95
C GLY A 49 16.31 -11.65 -10.52
N ALA A 50 15.58 -10.81 -11.28
CA ALA A 50 16.09 -9.54 -11.80
C ALA A 50 16.67 -8.65 -10.68
N MET A 51 17.71 -7.87 -11.02
CA MET A 51 18.38 -6.99 -10.06
C MET A 51 17.53 -5.79 -9.69
N VAL A 52 16.70 -5.29 -10.63
CA VAL A 52 15.87 -4.10 -10.44
C VAL A 52 14.43 -4.40 -10.84
N ARG A 53 13.51 -4.17 -9.93
CA ARG A 53 12.08 -4.13 -10.21
C ARG A 53 11.51 -2.81 -9.74
N ILE A 54 10.50 -2.32 -10.41
CA ILE A 54 9.72 -1.15 -9.99
C ILE A 54 8.42 -1.64 -9.36
N VAL A 55 7.96 -0.97 -8.31
CA VAL A 55 6.67 -1.19 -7.68
C VAL A 55 5.89 0.12 -7.60
N ASN A 56 4.60 0.06 -7.86
CA ASN A 56 3.67 1.17 -7.64
C ASN A 56 3.37 1.30 -6.14
N ALA A 57 3.53 2.50 -5.56
CA ALA A 57 3.46 2.65 -4.11
C ALA A 57 2.88 3.99 -3.63
N PRO A 58 1.59 4.32 -3.86
CA PRO A 58 0.94 5.38 -3.10
C PRO A 58 1.12 5.12 -1.61
N SER A 59 1.41 6.18 -0.82
CA SER A 59 1.92 5.99 0.54
C SER A 59 0.91 5.33 1.47
N SER A 60 -0.34 5.83 1.53
CA SER A 60 -1.39 5.34 2.43
C SER A 60 -2.77 5.83 2.01
N LEU A 61 -3.83 5.20 2.50
CA LEU A 61 -5.22 5.56 2.19
C LEU A 61 -5.58 6.99 2.59
N PHE A 62 -4.97 7.52 3.65
CA PHE A 62 -5.24 8.90 4.09
C PHE A 62 -4.48 9.97 3.29
N SER A 63 -3.54 9.58 2.43
CA SER A 63 -2.64 10.49 1.72
C SER A 63 -2.91 10.62 0.22
N SER A 64 -3.94 9.95 -0.30
CA SER A 64 -4.26 9.96 -1.73
C SER A 64 -5.75 9.81 -1.98
N ALA A 65 -6.26 10.52 -3.01
CA ALA A 65 -7.66 10.44 -3.41
C ALA A 65 -8.00 9.11 -4.13
N ASP A 66 -9.28 8.78 -4.17
CA ASP A 66 -9.80 7.56 -4.82
C ASP A 66 -9.34 7.42 -6.27
N ARG A 67 -9.29 8.53 -7.01
CA ARG A 67 -8.80 8.55 -8.39
C ARG A 67 -7.37 8.02 -8.48
N MET A 68 -6.49 8.46 -7.58
CA MET A 68 -5.11 8.01 -7.55
C MET A 68 -5.02 6.50 -7.27
N TRP A 69 -5.81 5.99 -6.32
CA TRP A 69 -5.86 4.56 -6.00
C TRP A 69 -6.30 3.72 -7.20
N ILE A 70 -7.42 4.08 -7.82
CA ILE A 70 -7.99 3.35 -8.96
C ILE A 70 -7.06 3.39 -10.17
N GLN A 71 -6.50 4.55 -10.50
CA GLN A 71 -5.65 4.69 -11.68
C GLN A 71 -4.27 4.05 -11.49
N SER A 72 -3.68 4.14 -10.31
CA SER A 72 -2.37 3.56 -10.05
C SER A 72 -2.38 2.04 -10.05
N ILE A 73 -3.40 1.40 -9.46
CA ILE A 73 -3.51 -0.07 -9.52
C ILE A 73 -3.80 -0.54 -10.95
N GLY A 74 -4.62 0.19 -11.71
CA GLY A 74 -4.85 -0.09 -13.13
C GLY A 74 -3.59 0.02 -13.96
N LEU A 75 -2.76 1.04 -13.71
CA LEU A 75 -1.47 1.23 -14.35
C LEU A 75 -0.50 0.08 -14.01
N ALA A 76 -0.39 -0.30 -12.74
CA ALA A 76 0.46 -1.39 -12.29
C ALA A 76 0.08 -2.71 -12.98
N ARG A 77 -1.20 -3.04 -13.01
CA ARG A 77 -1.72 -4.26 -13.65
C ARG A 77 -1.53 -4.26 -15.16
N LYS A 78 -1.67 -3.12 -15.83
CA LYS A 78 -1.37 -2.94 -17.26
C LYS A 78 0.05 -3.38 -17.62
N TYR A 79 1.01 -3.12 -16.72
CA TYR A 79 2.41 -3.44 -16.93
C TYR A 79 2.90 -4.70 -16.20
N GLY A 80 2.02 -5.38 -15.46
CA GLY A 80 2.38 -6.58 -14.71
C GLY A 80 3.36 -6.31 -13.56
N VAL A 81 3.35 -5.08 -13.01
CA VAL A 81 4.14 -4.72 -11.82
C VAL A 81 3.32 -4.85 -10.56
N GLN A 82 3.97 -5.14 -9.46
CA GLN A 82 3.32 -5.25 -8.15
C GLN A 82 3.01 -3.87 -7.55
N SER A 83 2.11 -3.86 -6.59
CA SER A 83 1.70 -2.66 -5.86
C SER A 83 1.90 -2.83 -4.36
N HIS A 84 2.32 -1.75 -3.70
CA HIS A 84 2.63 -1.71 -2.28
C HIS A 84 2.09 -0.43 -1.64
N THR A 85 1.69 -0.53 -0.38
CA THR A 85 1.28 0.63 0.42
C THR A 85 1.43 0.35 1.92
N HIS A 86 1.45 1.39 2.76
CA HIS A 86 1.28 1.26 4.20
C HIS A 86 -0.20 1.05 4.51
N MET A 87 -0.52 0.14 5.40
CA MET A 87 -1.91 -0.26 5.67
C MET A 87 -2.09 -0.68 7.12
N ALA A 88 -3.13 -0.13 7.76
CA ALA A 88 -3.49 -0.51 9.12
C ALA A 88 -2.28 -0.44 10.08
N GLU A 89 -1.49 0.63 10.00
CA GLU A 89 -0.27 0.81 10.78
C GLU A 89 -0.55 1.22 12.21
N ALA A 90 -1.45 2.20 12.40
CA ALA A 90 -1.67 2.85 13.69
C ALA A 90 -3.17 3.14 13.95
N PRO A 91 -3.58 3.30 15.23
CA PRO A 91 -4.99 3.54 15.57
C PRO A 91 -5.58 4.81 14.97
N ASP A 92 -4.80 5.87 14.86
CA ASP A 92 -5.24 7.16 14.28
C ASP A 92 -5.48 7.06 12.76
N GLU A 93 -4.70 6.27 12.04
CA GLU A 93 -4.97 5.95 10.64
C GLU A 93 -6.32 5.25 10.50
N GLU A 94 -6.54 4.16 11.26
CA GLU A 94 -7.78 3.41 11.21
C GLU A 94 -8.99 4.27 11.58
N GLN A 95 -8.86 5.10 12.60
CA GLN A 95 -9.92 6.03 12.99
C GLN A 95 -10.23 7.02 11.87
N PHE A 96 -9.21 7.63 11.26
CA PHE A 96 -9.38 8.56 10.15
C PHE A 96 -10.10 7.93 8.97
N ILE A 97 -9.70 6.72 8.57
CA ILE A 97 -10.32 6.00 7.44
C ILE A 97 -11.77 5.63 7.77
N LEU A 98 -12.03 5.15 8.97
CA LEU A 98 -13.38 4.79 9.40
C LEU A 98 -14.32 6.02 9.45
N GLU A 99 -13.86 7.14 9.98
CA GLU A 99 -14.64 8.39 10.05
C GLU A 99 -14.93 8.95 8.66
N LYS A 100 -13.95 8.90 7.75
CA LYS A 100 -14.05 9.48 6.41
C LYS A 100 -14.86 8.61 5.43
N TYR A 101 -14.70 7.30 5.49
CA TYR A 101 -15.24 6.39 4.48
C TYR A 101 -16.25 5.37 5.02
N GLY A 102 -16.47 5.31 6.34
CA GLY A 102 -17.35 4.34 6.98
C GLY A 102 -16.88 2.88 6.83
N LYS A 103 -15.60 2.68 6.58
CA LYS A 103 -14.96 1.38 6.34
C LYS A 103 -13.61 1.33 7.02
N ARG A 104 -13.16 0.14 7.38
CA ARG A 104 -11.78 -0.08 7.82
C ARG A 104 -10.83 -0.10 6.62
N SER A 105 -9.54 0.01 6.90
CA SER A 105 -8.52 0.24 5.86
C SER A 105 -8.50 -0.83 4.78
N VAL A 106 -8.49 -2.12 5.12
CA VAL A 106 -8.46 -3.19 4.11
C VAL A 106 -9.78 -3.35 3.39
N GLU A 107 -10.92 -3.13 4.05
CA GLU A 107 -12.24 -3.09 3.40
C GLU A 107 -12.29 -1.97 2.35
N ARG A 108 -11.72 -0.80 2.68
CA ARG A 108 -11.64 0.31 1.74
C ARG A 108 -10.70 0.01 0.57
N ALA A 109 -9.55 -0.57 0.84
CA ALA A 109 -8.60 -1.00 -0.20
C ALA A 109 -9.25 -2.00 -1.17
N GLU A 110 -10.04 -2.93 -0.67
CA GLU A 110 -10.79 -3.87 -1.53
C GLU A 110 -11.78 -3.16 -2.46
N GLN A 111 -12.54 -2.17 -1.95
CA GLN A 111 -13.44 -1.37 -2.79
C GLN A 111 -12.70 -0.63 -3.93
N LEU A 112 -11.46 -0.23 -3.68
CA LEU A 112 -10.60 0.45 -4.64
C LEU A 112 -9.83 -0.50 -5.58
N GLY A 113 -10.02 -1.82 -5.41
CA GLY A 113 -9.34 -2.84 -6.20
C GLY A 113 -7.89 -3.14 -5.75
N TRP A 114 -7.50 -2.64 -4.58
CA TRP A 114 -6.14 -2.77 -4.02
C TRP A 114 -5.99 -4.03 -3.15
N VAL A 115 -6.42 -5.15 -3.66
CA VAL A 115 -6.25 -6.49 -3.10
C VAL A 115 -5.85 -7.46 -4.21
N GLY A 116 -5.14 -8.53 -3.87
CA GLY A 116 -4.74 -9.55 -4.83
C GLY A 116 -3.30 -10.00 -4.63
N PRO A 117 -2.85 -11.05 -5.35
CA PRO A 117 -1.49 -11.60 -5.22
C PRO A 117 -0.42 -10.65 -5.80
N ASP A 118 -0.83 -9.60 -6.48
CA ASP A 118 0.01 -8.51 -7.00
C ASP A 118 0.13 -7.32 -6.04
N VAL A 119 -0.47 -7.42 -4.84
CA VAL A 119 -0.50 -6.35 -3.82
C VAL A 119 0.07 -6.85 -2.50
N TRP A 120 0.84 -6.00 -1.79
CA TRP A 120 1.19 -6.25 -0.40
C TRP A 120 1.13 -4.98 0.46
N TYR A 121 0.87 -5.17 1.75
CA TYR A 121 0.74 -4.12 2.73
C TYR A 121 1.90 -4.12 3.72
N ALA A 122 2.48 -2.96 4.00
CA ALA A 122 3.40 -2.79 5.11
C ALA A 122 2.62 -2.60 6.42
N HIS A 123 3.23 -3.01 7.52
CA HIS A 123 2.77 -2.93 8.90
C HIS A 123 1.66 -3.92 9.28
N ALA A 124 0.41 -3.69 8.86
CA ALA A 124 -0.73 -4.57 9.12
C ALA A 124 -0.93 -4.90 10.63
N THR A 125 -0.71 -3.92 11.52
CA THR A 125 -0.74 -4.12 12.99
C THR A 125 -2.14 -4.04 13.57
N MET A 126 -3.08 -3.40 12.84
CA MET A 126 -4.42 -3.05 13.32
C MET A 126 -5.53 -3.89 12.68
N LEU A 127 -5.18 -4.97 11.97
CA LEU A 127 -6.14 -5.82 11.28
C LEU A 127 -7.13 -6.48 12.23
N ASP A 128 -8.41 -6.42 11.90
CA ASP A 128 -9.44 -7.25 12.52
C ASP A 128 -9.62 -8.58 11.75
N ASP A 129 -10.51 -9.44 12.24
CA ASP A 129 -10.69 -10.77 11.65
C ASP A 129 -11.33 -10.73 10.25
N ASN A 130 -12.17 -9.72 9.96
CA ASN A 130 -12.74 -9.53 8.63
C ASN A 130 -11.66 -9.12 7.63
N GLU A 131 -10.79 -8.18 8.01
CA GLU A 131 -9.67 -7.73 7.18
C GLU A 131 -8.66 -8.85 6.91
N LYS A 132 -8.35 -9.68 7.93
CA LYS A 132 -7.53 -10.89 7.76
C LYS A 132 -8.18 -11.88 6.78
N ALA A 133 -9.51 -12.05 6.85
CA ALA A 133 -10.23 -12.91 5.90
C ALA A 133 -10.18 -12.36 4.46
N ILE A 134 -10.26 -11.03 4.28
CA ILE A 134 -10.08 -10.39 2.96
C ILE A 134 -8.68 -10.68 2.43
N ILE A 135 -7.64 -10.42 3.20
CA ILE A 135 -6.24 -10.66 2.82
C ILE A 135 -6.05 -12.12 2.40
N LYS A 136 -6.51 -13.06 3.23
CA LYS A 136 -6.39 -14.50 2.96
C LYS A 136 -7.08 -14.91 1.65
N ARG A 137 -8.36 -14.52 1.44
CA ARG A 137 -9.11 -14.94 0.24
C ARG A 137 -8.61 -14.31 -1.05
N THR A 138 -7.97 -13.13 -0.97
CA THR A 138 -7.44 -12.41 -2.13
C THR A 138 -6.00 -12.75 -2.44
N GLY A 139 -5.27 -13.39 -1.53
CA GLY A 139 -3.85 -13.66 -1.67
C GLY A 139 -2.98 -12.40 -1.56
N THR A 140 -3.49 -11.35 -0.89
CA THR A 140 -2.74 -10.11 -0.64
C THR A 140 -1.62 -10.37 0.36
N GLY A 141 -0.41 -9.91 0.06
CA GLY A 141 0.76 -10.11 0.92
C GLY A 141 0.83 -9.13 2.10
N ILE A 142 1.60 -9.48 3.12
CA ILE A 142 1.97 -8.58 4.22
C ILE A 142 3.49 -8.50 4.36
N CYS A 143 3.98 -7.28 4.54
CA CYS A 143 5.35 -7.00 4.95
C CYS A 143 5.35 -6.54 6.41
N ASN A 144 5.74 -7.41 7.33
CA ASN A 144 5.87 -7.04 8.73
C ASN A 144 7.07 -6.11 8.94
N CYS A 145 6.87 -4.99 9.62
CA CYS A 145 7.85 -3.94 9.86
C CYS A 145 8.17 -3.79 11.36
N PRO A 146 8.71 -4.83 12.06
CA PRO A 146 8.77 -4.84 13.51
C PRO A 146 9.62 -3.69 14.10
N SER A 147 10.73 -3.33 13.48
CA SER A 147 11.57 -2.24 13.96
C SER A 147 10.88 -0.88 13.87
N SER A 148 10.17 -0.62 12.76
CA SER A 148 9.37 0.59 12.59
C SER A 148 8.23 0.64 13.60
N ASN A 149 7.48 -0.46 13.72
CA ASN A 149 6.36 -0.57 14.64
C ASN A 149 6.77 -0.31 16.11
N MET A 150 7.93 -0.82 16.52
CA MET A 150 8.48 -0.53 17.85
C MET A 150 8.87 0.93 18.02
N TYR A 151 9.46 1.55 17.00
CA TYR A 151 9.89 2.96 17.04
C TYR A 151 8.70 3.92 17.11
N THR A 152 7.63 3.63 16.39
CA THR A 152 6.40 4.44 16.37
C THR A 152 5.40 4.09 17.47
N ALA A 153 5.75 3.16 18.37
CA ALA A 153 4.85 2.60 19.38
C ALA A 153 3.54 2.00 18.80
N ALA A 154 3.58 1.55 17.56
CA ALA A 154 2.49 0.81 16.94
C ALA A 154 2.33 -0.58 17.56
N LYS A 155 1.20 -1.23 17.31
CA LYS A 155 0.99 -2.61 17.78
C LYS A 155 1.92 -3.60 17.06
N VAL A 156 2.09 -4.77 17.65
CA VAL A 156 2.77 -5.90 17.00
C VAL A 156 1.84 -6.49 15.94
N CYS A 157 2.35 -6.64 14.71
CA CYS A 157 1.62 -7.40 13.69
C CYS A 157 1.55 -8.87 14.09
N ASP A 158 0.34 -9.40 14.25
CA ASP A 158 0.13 -10.80 14.62
C ASP A 158 0.23 -11.73 13.41
N VAL A 159 1.48 -11.97 12.98
CA VAL A 159 1.78 -12.82 11.81
C VAL A 159 1.64 -14.31 12.09
N SER A 160 1.64 -14.72 13.36
CA SER A 160 1.70 -16.14 13.74
C SER A 160 0.46 -16.94 13.36
N PRO A 161 -0.79 -16.49 13.61
CA PRO A 161 -1.98 -17.15 13.10
C PRO A 161 -2.01 -17.17 11.57
N MET A 162 -1.64 -16.07 10.93
CA MET A 162 -1.65 -15.92 9.48
C MET A 162 -0.74 -16.95 8.78
N LEU A 163 0.48 -17.15 9.30
CA LEU A 163 1.39 -18.17 8.78
C LEU A 163 0.89 -19.59 9.00
N ARG A 164 0.28 -19.88 10.16
CA ARG A 164 -0.25 -21.24 10.48
C ARG A 164 -1.43 -21.64 9.61
N GLU A 165 -2.23 -20.69 9.18
CA GLU A 165 -3.40 -20.92 8.35
C GLU A 165 -3.10 -20.99 6.83
N GLY A 166 -1.84 -20.88 6.45
CA GLY A 166 -1.40 -21.01 5.06
C GLY A 166 -1.87 -19.90 4.13
N GLY A 167 -1.91 -18.67 4.62
CA GLY A 167 -2.53 -17.53 3.96
C GLY A 167 -1.59 -16.45 3.41
N PHE A 168 -0.31 -16.74 3.16
CA PHE A 168 0.66 -15.73 2.65
C PHE A 168 1.66 -16.36 1.71
#